data_1aad7a2c3ff0dd94b09e7a8305e33a14
#
_entry.id   1aad7a2c3ff0dd94b09e7a8305e33a14
#
_cell.length_a   1.000
_cell.length_b   1.000
_cell.length_c   1.000
_cell.angle_alpha   90.00
_cell.angle_beta   90.00
_cell.angle_gamma   90.00
#
_symmetry.space_group_name_H-M   'P 1'
#
loop_
_entity.id
_entity.type
_entity.pdbx_description
1 polymer ?
#
loop_
_entity_poly.entity_id
_entity_poly.type
_entity_poly.pdbx_seq_one_letter_code
_entity_poly.pdbx_strand_id
1 'polypeptide(L)'
;MKNTKLLSLILKETNNLITSDEYKEAYSLGNSFSRKRKLSFSNTVHFICSALRKSISSEIDNFIEEHTYLNFPNITKQAFSKARQNISPEAFNELCRLFVEKFYSLKKNLNTWNGFNILAIDGTSLQVPDTEECGKYFGLSSNQNKTRTAVATASALYDVLNDIIVDARITKYKTSERYIAKQHIEVLVNRIPSKNSIVIFDRGYPSYDMFDHLNDKGLLFLMRVSTSFKLVQSIDSDDSILEYKLKGEIKKVRVLRIKLSEDVTEVLVTNIYDEKIT
;
A
#
# COMPACT_ATOMS: atom_id res chain seq x y z
N MET A 1 16.59 -17.76 9.16
CA MET A 1 16.74 -16.83 10.31
C MET A 1 15.39 -16.74 10.98
N LYS A 2 15.30 -16.84 12.33
CA LYS A 2 14.00 -16.67 12.99
C LYS A 2 13.48 -15.27 12.66
N ASN A 3 12.20 -15.12 12.36
CA ASN A 3 11.59 -13.83 11.95
C ASN A 3 11.94 -12.67 12.91
N THR A 4 12.08 -12.96 14.20
CA THR A 4 12.48 -11.98 15.23
C THR A 4 13.87 -11.37 14.99
N LYS A 5 14.87 -12.17 14.57
CA LYS A 5 16.22 -11.65 14.25
C LYS A 5 16.23 -10.80 12.98
N LEU A 6 15.42 -11.18 11.98
CA LEU A 6 15.25 -10.39 10.77
C LEU A 6 14.65 -9.02 11.09
N LEU A 7 13.52 -9.02 11.82
CA LEU A 7 12.84 -7.79 12.21
C LEU A 7 13.75 -6.87 13.05
N SER A 8 14.47 -7.44 14.04
CA SER A 8 15.43 -6.67 14.84
C SER A 8 16.52 -6.02 14.00
N LEU A 9 17.03 -6.71 12.97
CA LEU A 9 18.03 -6.13 12.07
C LEU A 9 17.45 -5.00 11.23
N ILE A 10 16.25 -5.18 10.66
CA ILE A 10 15.59 -4.14 9.87
C ILE A 10 15.28 -2.91 10.72
N LEU A 11 14.75 -3.11 11.94
CA LEU A 11 14.47 -2.02 12.88
C LEU A 11 15.74 -1.25 13.26
N LYS A 12 16.88 -1.95 13.43
CA LYS A 12 18.17 -1.30 13.68
C LYS A 12 18.60 -0.43 12.50
N GLU A 13 18.48 -0.92 11.27
CA GLU A 13 18.81 -0.15 10.07
C GLU A 13 17.87 1.07 9.91
N THR A 14 16.57 0.88 10.15
CA THR A 14 15.58 1.96 10.14
C THR A 14 15.92 3.03 11.19
N ASN A 15 16.29 2.61 12.40
CA ASN A 15 16.70 3.56 13.45
C ASN A 15 17.98 4.32 13.09
N ASN A 16 18.97 3.65 12.51
CA ASN A 16 20.19 4.28 12.02
C ASN A 16 19.87 5.36 10.97
N LEU A 17 18.94 5.07 10.04
CA LEU A 17 18.50 6.06 9.05
C LEU A 17 17.81 7.24 9.71
N ILE A 18 16.83 7.02 10.59
CA ILE A 18 16.08 8.08 11.28
C ILE A 18 16.99 9.02 12.09
N THR A 19 18.10 8.47 12.63
CA THR A 19 19.04 9.24 13.46
C THR A 19 20.17 9.88 12.67
N SER A 20 20.29 9.63 11.36
CA SER A 20 21.33 10.22 10.53
C SER A 20 21.07 11.70 10.23
N ASP A 21 22.15 12.47 10.11
CA ASP A 21 22.03 13.89 9.74
C ASP A 21 21.58 14.05 8.28
N GLU A 22 22.01 13.17 7.38
CA GLU A 22 21.60 13.16 5.97
C GLU A 22 20.09 13.00 5.81
N TYR A 23 19.50 12.10 6.56
CA TYR A 23 18.03 11.89 6.53
C TYR A 23 17.27 13.08 7.10
N LYS A 24 17.76 13.65 8.21
CA LYS A 24 17.19 14.85 8.79
C LYS A 24 17.27 16.03 7.80
N GLU A 25 18.41 16.25 7.15
CA GLU A 25 18.60 17.34 6.18
C GLU A 25 17.71 17.16 4.95
N ALA A 26 17.58 15.92 4.43
CA ALA A 26 16.76 15.62 3.27
C ALA A 26 15.25 15.83 3.51
N TYR A 27 14.78 15.58 4.74
CA TYR A 27 13.36 15.56 5.03
C TYR A 27 12.85 16.62 6.02
N SER A 28 13.71 17.50 6.50
CA SER A 28 13.27 18.68 7.25
C SER A 28 12.80 19.78 6.29
N LEU A 29 11.66 20.39 6.57
CA LEU A 29 11.15 21.49 5.77
C LEU A 29 11.77 22.83 6.22
N GLY A 30 12.32 23.57 5.29
CA GLY A 30 12.99 24.86 5.55
C GLY A 30 14.15 24.71 6.54
N ASN A 31 14.32 25.69 7.43
CA ASN A 31 15.37 25.69 8.47
C ASN A 31 14.91 24.99 9.76
N SER A 32 14.02 24.00 9.67
CA SER A 32 13.48 23.30 10.82
C SER A 32 14.52 22.38 11.44
N PHE A 33 14.39 22.11 12.74
CA PHE A 33 15.27 21.23 13.51
C PHE A 33 16.76 21.63 13.54
N SER A 34 17.11 22.85 13.10
CA SER A 34 18.47 23.40 13.15
C SER A 34 18.93 23.76 14.57
N ARG A 35 18.00 24.14 15.45
CA ARG A 35 18.29 24.51 16.84
C ARG A 35 18.07 23.33 17.79
N LYS A 36 18.88 23.17 18.82
CA LYS A 36 18.68 22.23 19.91
C LYS A 36 17.38 22.56 20.67
N ARG A 37 16.28 21.95 20.29
CA ARG A 37 14.99 22.02 20.99
C ARG A 37 14.74 20.73 21.73
N LYS A 38 13.77 20.72 22.67
CA LYS A 38 13.37 19.50 23.40
C LYS A 38 13.02 18.35 22.45
N LEU A 39 12.26 18.61 21.38
CA LEU A 39 11.85 17.59 20.42
C LEU A 39 12.76 17.67 19.17
N SER A 40 13.52 16.60 18.96
CA SER A 40 14.38 16.44 17.78
C SER A 40 13.59 15.93 16.56
N PHE A 41 14.19 15.98 15.37
CA PHE A 41 13.65 15.38 14.16
C PHE A 41 13.40 13.85 14.36
N SER A 42 14.42 13.13 14.81
CA SER A 42 14.34 11.69 15.02
C SER A 42 13.26 11.29 16.04
N ASN A 43 13.18 12.00 17.18
CA ASN A 43 12.13 11.75 18.16
C ASN A 43 10.72 12.00 17.59
N THR A 44 10.57 13.03 16.74
CA THR A 44 9.29 13.31 16.09
C THR A 44 8.90 12.19 15.14
N VAL A 45 9.85 11.69 14.32
CA VAL A 45 9.62 10.56 13.39
C VAL A 45 9.28 9.28 14.16
N HIS A 46 10.05 8.92 15.19
CA HIS A 46 9.77 7.74 16.01
C HIS A 46 8.36 7.79 16.61
N PHE A 47 7.97 8.94 17.16
CA PHE A 47 6.65 9.10 17.74
C PHE A 47 5.52 8.98 16.69
N ILE A 48 5.71 9.52 15.48
CA ILE A 48 4.73 9.33 14.39
C ILE A 48 4.63 7.85 14.01
N CYS A 49 5.76 7.15 13.92
CA CYS A 49 5.81 5.72 13.57
C CYS A 49 5.21 4.79 14.66
N SER A 50 4.96 5.27 15.88
CA SER A 50 4.35 4.47 16.96
C SER A 50 2.86 4.19 16.76
N ALA A 51 2.29 4.54 15.61
CA ALA A 51 0.90 4.27 15.24
C ALA A 51 -0.13 4.86 16.23
N LEU A 52 -0.19 6.18 16.29
CA LEU A 52 -1.09 6.95 17.17
C LEU A 52 -2.56 6.54 17.01
N ARG A 53 -3.18 6.08 18.10
CA ARG A 53 -4.57 5.58 18.09
C ARG A 53 -5.49 6.36 19.04
N LYS A 54 -4.92 7.08 19.98
CA LYS A 54 -5.63 7.86 21.02
C LYS A 54 -5.42 9.36 20.79
N SER A 55 -5.80 10.17 21.75
CA SER A 55 -5.45 11.60 21.74
C SER A 55 -3.92 11.79 21.75
N ILE A 56 -3.42 12.81 21.07
CA ILE A 56 -1.97 13.08 21.02
C ILE A 56 -1.39 13.22 22.44
N SER A 57 -2.12 13.80 23.39
CA SER A 57 -1.64 13.92 24.77
C SER A 57 -1.44 12.56 25.42
N SER A 58 -2.46 11.70 25.35
CA SER A 58 -2.37 10.34 25.90
C SER A 58 -1.30 9.49 25.23
N GLU A 59 -1.08 9.68 23.92
CA GLU A 59 -0.03 8.96 23.21
C GLU A 59 1.37 9.43 23.59
N ILE A 60 1.55 10.74 23.87
CA ILE A 60 2.82 11.25 24.38
C ILE A 60 3.16 10.62 25.73
N ASP A 61 2.18 10.56 26.65
CA ASP A 61 2.39 9.97 27.97
C ASP A 61 2.73 8.47 27.86
N ASN A 62 1.94 7.70 27.06
CA ASN A 62 2.21 6.29 26.81
C ASN A 62 3.59 6.07 26.16
N PHE A 63 3.96 6.89 25.17
CA PHE A 63 5.24 6.76 24.47
C PHE A 63 6.44 7.00 25.40
N ILE A 64 6.33 7.96 26.31
CA ILE A 64 7.36 8.22 27.32
C ILE A 64 7.53 7.01 28.24
N GLU A 65 6.43 6.42 28.69
CA GLU A 65 6.43 5.26 29.59
C GLU A 65 6.99 4.00 28.91
N GLU A 66 6.58 3.74 27.68
CA GLU A 66 6.96 2.53 26.94
C GLU A 66 8.37 2.59 26.33
N HIS A 67 8.89 3.79 26.05
CA HIS A 67 10.14 4.00 25.30
C HIS A 67 11.18 4.80 26.10
N THR A 68 11.36 4.45 27.35
CA THR A 68 12.33 5.12 28.27
C THR A 68 13.76 5.18 27.71
N TYR A 69 14.15 4.17 26.87
CA TYR A 69 15.46 4.10 26.24
C TYR A 69 15.69 5.18 25.16
N LEU A 70 14.63 5.79 24.61
CA LEU A 70 14.76 6.86 23.62
C LEU A 70 14.99 8.24 24.24
N ASN A 71 14.98 8.37 25.58
CA ASN A 71 15.04 9.66 26.28
C ASN A 71 14.06 10.70 25.67
N PHE A 72 12.85 10.26 25.36
CA PHE A 72 11.85 11.12 24.76
C PHE A 72 11.45 12.22 25.75
N PRO A 73 11.51 13.49 25.34
CA PRO A 73 11.26 14.59 26.26
C PRO A 73 9.77 14.74 26.59
N ASN A 74 9.46 15.19 27.80
CA ASN A 74 8.11 15.63 28.12
C ASN A 74 7.77 16.90 27.33
N ILE A 75 6.77 16.79 26.45
CA ILE A 75 6.34 17.82 25.50
C ILE A 75 4.81 17.98 25.52
N THR A 76 4.34 19.11 25.02
CA THR A 76 2.90 19.34 24.81
C THR A 76 2.46 18.86 23.43
N LYS A 77 1.15 18.55 23.27
CA LYS A 77 0.57 18.24 21.96
C LYS A 77 0.78 19.35 20.92
N GLN A 78 0.81 20.61 21.37
CA GLN A 78 1.06 21.77 20.49
C GLN A 78 2.51 21.77 19.96
N ALA A 79 3.48 21.43 20.83
CA ALA A 79 4.89 21.33 20.43
C ALA A 79 5.07 20.22 19.40
N PHE A 80 4.46 19.05 19.62
CA PHE A 80 4.46 17.95 18.67
C PHE A 80 3.77 18.34 17.34
N SER A 81 2.57 18.93 17.40
CA SER A 81 1.82 19.33 16.21
C SER A 81 2.60 20.32 15.33
N LYS A 82 3.35 21.25 15.96
CA LYS A 82 4.25 22.15 15.23
C LYS A 82 5.49 21.43 14.66
N ALA A 83 6.05 20.48 15.41
CA ALA A 83 7.22 19.73 14.95
C ALA A 83 6.90 18.87 13.72
N ARG A 84 5.82 18.07 13.77
CA ARG A 84 5.43 17.19 12.66
C ARG A 84 5.16 17.93 11.34
N GLN A 85 4.66 19.17 11.40
CA GLN A 85 4.42 20.00 10.21
C GLN A 85 5.70 20.39 9.48
N ASN A 86 6.86 20.23 10.13
CA ASN A 86 8.16 20.52 9.56
C ASN A 86 8.91 19.30 9.03
N ILE A 87 8.22 18.16 8.91
CA ILE A 87 8.76 16.93 8.31
C ILE A 87 8.07 16.70 6.98
N SER A 88 8.84 16.47 5.94
CA SER A 88 8.31 16.06 4.63
C SER A 88 7.62 14.70 4.73
N PRO A 89 6.42 14.50 4.17
CA PRO A 89 5.78 13.20 4.09
C PRO A 89 6.64 12.13 3.40
N GLU A 90 7.54 12.54 2.48
CA GLU A 90 8.45 11.64 1.77
C GLU A 90 9.42 10.90 2.70
N ALA A 91 9.67 11.42 3.90
CA ALA A 91 10.43 10.72 4.94
C ALA A 91 9.82 9.33 5.21
N PHE A 92 8.51 9.24 5.34
CA PHE A 92 7.83 7.98 5.64
C PHE A 92 7.80 7.03 4.45
N ASN A 93 7.75 7.55 3.22
CA ASN A 93 7.90 6.75 2.00
C ASN A 93 9.29 6.11 1.92
N GLU A 94 10.33 6.86 2.30
CA GLU A 94 11.70 6.33 2.35
C GLU A 94 11.88 5.25 3.43
N LEU A 95 11.28 5.42 4.62
CA LEU A 95 11.30 4.38 5.65
C LEU A 95 10.59 3.11 5.18
N CYS A 96 9.43 3.25 4.53
CA CYS A 96 8.72 2.12 3.94
C CYS A 96 9.58 1.42 2.87
N ARG A 97 10.21 2.19 1.98
CA ARG A 97 11.10 1.66 0.94
C ARG A 97 12.26 0.85 1.55
N LEU A 98 12.96 1.44 2.52
CA LEU A 98 14.08 0.77 3.22
C LEU A 98 13.61 -0.53 3.87
N PHE A 99 12.47 -0.49 4.58
CA PHE A 99 11.92 -1.67 5.25
C PHE A 99 11.65 -2.80 4.25
N VAL A 100 10.95 -2.50 3.17
CA VAL A 100 10.58 -3.45 2.13
C VAL A 100 11.81 -4.04 1.45
N GLU A 101 12.75 -3.21 1.00
CA GLU A 101 13.98 -3.65 0.34
C GLU A 101 14.82 -4.56 1.26
N LYS A 102 14.98 -4.18 2.52
CA LYS A 102 15.70 -5.00 3.52
C LYS A 102 14.97 -6.30 3.81
N PHE A 103 13.65 -6.27 3.92
CA PHE A 103 12.86 -7.48 4.14
C PHE A 103 13.09 -8.49 3.01
N TYR A 104 12.91 -8.11 1.76
CA TYR A 104 13.07 -9.02 0.62
C TYR A 104 14.52 -9.42 0.36
N SER A 105 15.49 -8.57 0.65
CA SER A 105 16.91 -8.91 0.49
C SER A 105 17.44 -9.84 1.58
N LEU A 106 16.97 -9.72 2.80
CA LEU A 106 17.49 -10.46 3.96
C LEU A 106 16.70 -11.73 4.28
N LYS A 107 15.45 -11.83 3.88
CA LYS A 107 14.63 -13.02 4.13
C LYS A 107 14.98 -14.12 3.16
N LYS A 108 15.76 -15.13 3.63
CA LYS A 108 16.23 -16.25 2.82
C LYS A 108 15.11 -17.14 2.27
N ASN A 109 14.00 -17.29 3.03
CA ASN A 109 12.86 -18.12 2.65
C ASN A 109 11.60 -17.24 2.78
N LEU A 110 11.19 -16.64 1.68
CA LEU A 110 9.89 -15.99 1.56
C LEU A 110 8.78 -17.04 1.63
N ASN A 111 7.67 -16.72 2.27
CA ASN A 111 6.48 -17.53 2.14
C ASN A 111 5.94 -17.33 0.72
N THR A 112 5.82 -18.41 -0.02
CA THR A 112 5.32 -18.40 -1.40
C THR A 112 4.26 -19.49 -1.56
N TRP A 113 3.37 -19.31 -2.51
CA TRP A 113 2.43 -20.33 -2.95
C TRP A 113 2.93 -20.92 -4.27
N ASN A 114 3.29 -22.20 -4.27
CA ASN A 114 3.90 -22.87 -5.43
C ASN A 114 5.08 -22.11 -6.07
N GLY A 115 5.87 -21.41 -5.24
CA GLY A 115 6.99 -20.57 -5.70
C GLY A 115 6.61 -19.16 -6.15
N PHE A 116 5.34 -18.77 -6.03
CA PHE A 116 4.86 -17.44 -6.37
C PHE A 116 4.65 -16.56 -5.12
N ASN A 117 5.03 -15.29 -5.22
CA ASN A 117 4.60 -14.26 -4.30
C ASN A 117 3.14 -13.90 -4.60
N ILE A 118 2.30 -13.89 -3.58
CA ILE A 118 0.90 -13.49 -3.72
C ILE A 118 0.72 -12.07 -3.19
N LEU A 119 0.42 -11.17 -4.09
CA LEU A 119 0.24 -9.74 -3.80
C LEU A 119 -1.21 -9.35 -4.03
N ALA A 120 -1.74 -8.47 -3.22
CA ALA A 120 -3.08 -7.92 -3.41
C ALA A 120 -3.02 -6.40 -3.50
N ILE A 121 -3.82 -5.81 -4.37
CA ILE A 121 -4.04 -4.36 -4.43
C ILE A 121 -5.50 -4.09 -4.12
N ASP A 122 -5.72 -3.25 -3.11
CA ASP A 122 -7.06 -2.81 -2.77
C ASP A 122 -7.05 -1.34 -2.32
N GLY A 123 -8.21 -0.72 -2.40
CA GLY A 123 -8.43 0.67 -2.06
C GLY A 123 -9.62 0.86 -1.13
N THR A 124 -9.58 1.94 -0.37
CA THR A 124 -10.66 2.34 0.51
C THR A 124 -10.80 3.85 0.60
N SER A 125 -11.96 4.32 1.00
CA SER A 125 -12.16 5.71 1.38
C SER A 125 -11.72 5.94 2.82
N LEU A 126 -10.85 6.91 3.04
CA LEU A 126 -10.33 7.29 4.35
C LEU A 126 -10.87 8.66 4.74
N GLN A 127 -11.58 8.73 5.85
CA GLN A 127 -11.96 10.02 6.43
C GLN A 127 -10.70 10.71 6.98
N VAL A 128 -10.46 11.93 6.52
CA VAL A 128 -9.37 12.79 6.99
C VAL A 128 -9.93 13.89 7.90
N PRO A 129 -9.08 14.62 8.66
CA PRO A 129 -9.57 15.73 9.50
C PRO A 129 -10.45 16.68 8.70
N ASP A 130 -11.60 17.02 9.27
CA ASP A 130 -12.62 17.86 8.60
C ASP A 130 -12.25 19.34 8.71
N THR A 131 -11.14 19.71 8.06
CA THR A 131 -10.66 21.08 7.93
C THR A 131 -10.86 21.57 6.51
N GLU A 132 -10.92 22.89 6.34
CA GLU A 132 -11.08 23.50 5.02
C GLU A 132 -9.92 23.10 4.08
N GLU A 133 -8.69 23.04 4.60
CA GLU A 133 -7.51 22.63 3.85
C GLU A 133 -7.61 21.19 3.38
N CYS A 134 -7.99 20.25 4.27
CA CYS A 134 -8.17 18.85 3.91
C CYS A 134 -9.29 18.68 2.87
N GLY A 135 -10.41 19.39 3.04
CA GLY A 135 -11.50 19.36 2.08
C GLY A 135 -11.11 19.90 0.70
N LYS A 136 -10.30 20.98 0.64
CA LYS A 136 -9.76 21.52 -0.62
C LYS A 136 -8.74 20.59 -1.27
N TYR A 137 -7.87 19.95 -0.49
CA TYR A 137 -6.80 19.12 -1.01
C TYR A 137 -7.28 17.73 -1.44
N PHE A 138 -7.99 17.03 -0.57
CA PHE A 138 -8.43 15.65 -0.83
C PHE A 138 -9.79 15.58 -1.53
N GLY A 139 -10.71 16.44 -1.16
CA GLY A 139 -12.09 16.45 -1.64
C GLY A 139 -13.09 16.19 -0.54
N LEU A 140 -14.36 16.36 -0.89
CA LEU A 140 -15.49 16.20 0.03
C LEU A 140 -16.39 15.07 -0.44
N SER A 141 -16.79 14.21 0.49
CA SER A 141 -17.91 13.28 0.31
C SER A 141 -19.16 13.84 0.98
N SER A 142 -20.31 13.59 0.39
CA SER A 142 -21.60 13.91 1.01
C SER A 142 -22.35 12.62 1.31
N ASN A 143 -22.87 12.52 2.52
CA ASN A 143 -23.79 11.44 2.91
C ASN A 143 -25.24 11.78 2.49
N GLN A 144 -26.17 10.85 2.74
CA GLN A 144 -27.59 11.02 2.45
C GLN A 144 -28.19 12.25 3.15
N ASN A 145 -27.65 12.66 4.29
CA ASN A 145 -28.08 13.84 5.06
C ASN A 145 -27.42 15.15 4.58
N LYS A 146 -26.74 15.15 3.41
CA LYS A 146 -26.00 16.29 2.84
C LYS A 146 -24.88 16.84 3.72
N THR A 147 -24.48 16.12 4.77
CA THR A 147 -23.29 16.47 5.56
C THR A 147 -22.05 16.19 4.72
N ARG A 148 -21.21 17.20 4.56
CA ARG A 148 -19.94 17.08 3.82
C ARG A 148 -18.81 16.79 4.80
N THR A 149 -18.01 15.78 4.49
CA THR A 149 -16.81 15.43 5.25
C THR A 149 -15.62 15.32 4.32
N ALA A 150 -14.44 15.70 4.80
CA ALA A 150 -13.21 15.56 4.05
C ALA A 150 -12.79 14.08 3.96
N VAL A 151 -12.60 13.60 2.73
CA VAL A 151 -12.31 12.18 2.44
C VAL A 151 -11.18 12.09 1.44
N ALA A 152 -10.28 11.15 1.65
CA ALA A 152 -9.24 10.75 0.73
C ALA A 152 -9.51 9.33 0.19
N THR A 153 -8.88 8.98 -0.92
CA THR A 153 -8.76 7.59 -1.37
C THR A 153 -7.42 7.06 -0.88
N ALA A 154 -7.44 5.98 -0.11
CA ALA A 154 -6.25 5.23 0.30
C ALA A 154 -6.18 3.92 -0.47
N SER A 155 -4.98 3.47 -0.82
CA SER A 155 -4.76 2.19 -1.50
C SER A 155 -3.44 1.60 -1.04
N ALA A 156 -3.36 0.28 -1.02
CA ALA A 156 -2.16 -0.45 -0.64
C ALA A 156 -1.86 -1.61 -1.61
N LEU A 157 -0.58 -1.86 -1.81
CA LEU A 157 -0.03 -3.09 -2.36
C LEU A 157 0.49 -3.93 -1.17
N TYR A 158 -0.05 -5.12 -1.00
CA TYR A 158 0.15 -5.98 0.15
C TYR A 158 0.65 -7.37 -0.24
N ASP A 159 1.71 -7.85 0.40
CA ASP A 159 2.16 -9.24 0.28
C ASP A 159 1.38 -10.10 1.26
N VAL A 160 0.46 -10.89 0.73
CA VAL A 160 -0.53 -11.65 1.49
C VAL A 160 0.11 -12.75 2.34
N LEU A 161 1.15 -13.40 1.84
CA LEU A 161 1.78 -14.53 2.51
C LEU A 161 2.86 -14.12 3.52
N ASN A 162 3.41 -12.92 3.38
CA ASN A 162 4.45 -12.41 4.26
C ASN A 162 3.96 -11.31 5.19
N ASP A 163 2.71 -10.87 5.07
CA ASP A 163 2.06 -9.86 5.92
C ASP A 163 2.82 -8.51 5.89
N ILE A 164 3.13 -8.04 4.66
CA ILE A 164 3.91 -6.82 4.44
C ILE A 164 3.17 -5.87 3.51
N ILE A 165 3.02 -4.61 3.93
CA ILE A 165 2.64 -3.53 3.04
C ILE A 165 3.88 -3.14 2.23
N VAL A 166 3.81 -3.34 0.90
CA VAL A 166 4.90 -3.05 -0.04
C VAL A 166 4.89 -1.59 -0.48
N ASP A 167 3.71 -1.05 -0.70
CA ASP A 167 3.47 0.35 -1.04
C ASP A 167 2.11 0.79 -0.51
N ALA A 168 2.00 2.02 -0.05
CA ALA A 168 0.74 2.61 0.39
C ALA A 168 0.62 4.04 -0.13
N ARG A 169 -0.58 4.43 -0.54
CA ARG A 169 -0.85 5.74 -1.13
C ARG A 169 -2.11 6.36 -0.57
N ILE A 170 -2.06 7.66 -0.38
CA ILE A 170 -3.23 8.49 -0.08
C ILE A 170 -3.33 9.52 -1.19
N THR A 171 -4.49 9.58 -1.84
CA THR A 171 -4.75 10.43 -3.00
C THR A 171 -6.05 11.20 -2.83
N LYS A 172 -6.34 12.09 -3.76
CA LYS A 172 -7.62 12.81 -3.79
C LYS A 172 -8.80 11.83 -3.85
N TYR A 173 -9.87 12.18 -3.17
CA TYR A 173 -11.12 11.41 -3.18
C TYR A 173 -11.61 11.15 -4.63
N LYS A 174 -12.05 9.93 -4.88
CA LYS A 174 -12.45 9.44 -6.21
C LYS A 174 -11.33 9.41 -7.26
N THR A 175 -10.06 9.46 -6.86
CA THR A 175 -8.98 9.07 -7.77
C THR A 175 -9.22 7.64 -8.25
N SER A 176 -9.07 7.41 -9.55
CA SER A 176 -9.30 6.08 -10.13
C SER A 176 -8.43 5.01 -9.46
N GLU A 177 -9.04 3.96 -8.93
CA GLU A 177 -8.35 2.82 -8.32
C GLU A 177 -7.39 2.16 -9.31
N ARG A 178 -7.78 2.04 -10.58
CA ARG A 178 -6.91 1.49 -11.65
C ARG A 178 -5.68 2.36 -11.89
N TYR A 179 -5.81 3.68 -11.78
CA TYR A 179 -4.67 4.59 -11.91
C TYR A 179 -3.70 4.40 -10.74
N ILE A 180 -4.21 4.30 -9.51
CA ILE A 180 -3.37 4.06 -8.31
C ILE A 180 -2.73 2.67 -8.39
N ALA A 181 -3.48 1.65 -8.83
CA ALA A 181 -2.96 0.30 -9.01
C ALA A 181 -1.78 0.24 -9.98
N LYS A 182 -1.83 0.97 -11.10
CA LYS A 182 -0.69 1.06 -12.03
C LYS A 182 0.54 1.66 -11.36
N GLN A 183 0.38 2.64 -10.47
CA GLN A 183 1.50 3.19 -9.71
C GLN A 183 2.08 2.18 -8.71
N HIS A 184 1.23 1.36 -8.05
CA HIS A 184 1.68 0.25 -7.21
C HIS A 184 2.45 -0.80 -8.01
N ILE A 185 2.00 -1.10 -9.24
CA ILE A 185 2.67 -2.05 -10.14
C ILE A 185 4.07 -1.54 -10.51
N GLU A 186 4.26 -0.25 -10.79
CA GLU A 186 5.59 0.32 -11.01
C GLU A 186 6.52 0.16 -9.79
N VAL A 187 5.99 0.34 -8.59
CA VAL A 187 6.75 0.10 -7.36
C VAL A 187 7.09 -1.37 -7.21
N LEU A 188 6.15 -2.26 -7.47
CA LEU A 188 6.33 -3.70 -7.38
C LEU A 188 7.50 -4.17 -8.25
N VAL A 189 7.50 -3.83 -9.54
CA VAL A 189 8.54 -4.30 -10.48
C VAL A 189 9.93 -3.76 -10.17
N ASN A 190 10.01 -2.61 -9.48
CA ASN A 190 11.28 -1.99 -9.09
C ASN A 190 11.81 -2.44 -7.73
N ARG A 191 10.95 -2.92 -6.81
CA ARG A 191 11.34 -3.21 -5.42
C ARG A 191 11.41 -4.70 -5.08
N ILE A 192 10.67 -5.52 -5.78
CA ILE A 192 10.55 -6.95 -5.49
C ILE A 192 11.00 -7.78 -6.69
N PRO A 193 11.62 -8.96 -6.49
CA PRO A 193 11.82 -9.91 -7.57
C PRO A 193 10.48 -10.31 -8.19
N SER A 194 10.08 -9.62 -9.26
CA SER A 194 8.72 -9.69 -9.82
C SER A 194 8.46 -10.93 -10.67
N LYS A 195 9.50 -11.67 -11.08
CA LYS A 195 9.39 -12.81 -12.02
C LYS A 195 8.40 -13.90 -11.63
N ASN A 196 8.12 -14.05 -10.32
CA ASN A 196 7.19 -15.05 -9.80
C ASN A 196 6.16 -14.36 -8.89
N SER A 197 5.48 -13.34 -9.38
CA SER A 197 4.46 -12.64 -8.62
C SER A 197 3.09 -12.77 -9.30
N ILE A 198 2.08 -13.11 -8.51
CA ILE A 198 0.67 -13.09 -8.90
C ILE A 198 0.02 -11.93 -8.16
N VAL A 199 -0.58 -11.00 -8.90
CA VAL A 199 -1.29 -9.85 -8.32
C VAL A 199 -2.79 -10.10 -8.36
N ILE A 200 -3.41 -10.02 -7.19
CA ILE A 200 -4.85 -10.26 -7.01
C ILE A 200 -5.58 -8.93 -6.96
N PHE A 201 -6.73 -8.86 -7.65
CA PHE A 201 -7.58 -7.67 -7.70
C PHE A 201 -9.06 -8.02 -7.52
N ASP A 202 -9.81 -7.09 -6.93
CA ASP A 202 -11.26 -7.21 -6.85
C ASP A 202 -11.97 -6.64 -8.11
N ARG A 203 -13.30 -6.69 -8.12
CA ARG A 203 -14.20 -6.38 -9.26
C ARG A 203 -14.10 -4.94 -9.79
N GLY A 204 -13.51 -4.00 -9.05
CA GLY A 204 -13.30 -2.62 -9.49
C GLY A 204 -12.19 -2.45 -10.54
N TYR A 205 -11.25 -3.38 -10.62
CA TYR A 205 -10.02 -3.24 -11.40
C TYR A 205 -10.05 -3.77 -12.83
N PRO A 206 -10.82 -4.82 -13.19
CA PRO A 206 -10.77 -5.40 -14.52
C PRO A 206 -11.00 -4.38 -15.65
N SER A 207 -10.08 -4.36 -16.61
CA SER A 207 -10.20 -3.66 -17.88
C SER A 207 -9.16 -4.21 -18.85
N TYR A 208 -9.41 -4.12 -20.15
CA TYR A 208 -8.45 -4.57 -21.14
C TYR A 208 -7.10 -3.85 -21.03
N ASP A 209 -7.12 -2.56 -20.69
CA ASP A 209 -5.92 -1.74 -20.47
C ASP A 209 -5.15 -2.16 -19.19
N MET A 210 -5.82 -2.68 -18.16
CA MET A 210 -5.15 -3.22 -16.98
C MET A 210 -4.53 -4.59 -17.27
N PHE A 211 -5.20 -5.46 -18.02
CA PHE A 211 -4.65 -6.75 -18.47
C PHE A 211 -3.39 -6.53 -19.30
N ASP A 212 -3.43 -5.58 -20.23
CA ASP A 212 -2.31 -5.21 -21.07
C ASP A 212 -1.12 -4.69 -20.25
N HIS A 213 -1.39 -3.76 -19.35
CA HIS A 213 -0.36 -3.19 -18.46
C HIS A 213 0.35 -4.24 -17.62
N LEU A 214 -0.37 -5.21 -17.04
CA LEU A 214 0.22 -6.30 -16.26
C LEU A 214 1.04 -7.25 -17.13
N ASN A 215 0.55 -7.58 -18.35
CA ASN A 215 1.29 -8.38 -19.31
C ASN A 215 2.59 -7.70 -19.75
N ASP A 216 2.55 -6.40 -20.05
CA ASP A 216 3.72 -5.61 -20.44
C ASP A 216 4.78 -5.57 -19.34
N LYS A 217 4.36 -5.65 -18.07
CA LYS A 217 5.26 -5.73 -16.90
C LYS A 217 5.72 -7.17 -16.58
N GLY A 218 5.27 -8.16 -17.33
CA GLY A 218 5.58 -9.58 -17.10
C GLY A 218 5.02 -10.13 -15.78
N LEU A 219 3.93 -9.54 -15.29
CA LEU A 219 3.26 -9.95 -14.06
C LEU A 219 2.10 -10.90 -14.34
N LEU A 220 1.97 -11.93 -13.52
CA LEU A 220 0.77 -12.74 -13.47
C LEU A 220 -0.30 -12.03 -12.66
N PHE A 221 -1.55 -12.25 -13.02
CA PHE A 221 -2.66 -11.66 -12.28
C PHE A 221 -3.84 -12.62 -12.14
N LEU A 222 -4.65 -12.36 -11.12
CA LEU A 222 -5.95 -12.97 -10.89
C LEU A 222 -6.93 -11.88 -10.51
N MET A 223 -7.99 -11.69 -11.30
CA MET A 223 -8.99 -10.63 -11.09
C MET A 223 -10.38 -11.21 -10.97
N ARG A 224 -11.09 -10.85 -9.91
CA ARG A 224 -12.53 -11.05 -9.85
C ARG A 224 -13.20 -10.14 -10.86
N VAL A 225 -14.16 -10.67 -11.62
CA VAL A 225 -14.94 -9.89 -12.58
C VAL A 225 -16.44 -10.01 -12.31
N SER A 226 -17.17 -8.94 -12.61
CA SER A 226 -18.64 -9.01 -12.62
C SER A 226 -19.10 -9.87 -13.80
N THR A 227 -20.19 -10.62 -13.62
CA THR A 227 -20.87 -11.34 -14.72
C THR A 227 -21.36 -10.40 -15.82
N SER A 228 -21.51 -9.12 -15.52
CA SER A 228 -21.81 -8.07 -16.50
C SER A 228 -20.62 -7.60 -17.33
N PHE A 229 -19.40 -8.06 -17.02
CA PHE A 229 -18.21 -7.70 -17.80
C PHE A 229 -18.33 -8.32 -19.20
N LYS A 230 -18.30 -7.48 -20.24
CA LYS A 230 -18.65 -7.85 -21.62
C LYS A 230 -17.92 -9.11 -22.12
N LEU A 231 -16.67 -9.27 -21.74
CA LEU A 231 -15.85 -10.42 -22.15
C LEU A 231 -16.41 -11.78 -21.66
N VAL A 232 -17.06 -11.80 -20.50
CA VAL A 232 -17.50 -13.04 -19.85
C VAL A 232 -18.99 -13.34 -20.02
N GLN A 233 -19.75 -12.46 -20.67
CA GLN A 233 -21.19 -12.59 -20.83
C GLN A 233 -21.63 -13.76 -21.72
N SER A 234 -20.78 -14.17 -22.67
CA SER A 234 -21.11 -15.19 -23.66
C SER A 234 -20.50 -16.56 -23.37
N ILE A 235 -20.03 -16.81 -22.14
CA ILE A 235 -19.31 -18.04 -21.81
C ILE A 235 -20.11 -18.85 -20.82
N ASP A 236 -20.37 -20.11 -21.17
CA ASP A 236 -21.05 -21.08 -20.30
C ASP A 236 -20.10 -22.14 -19.72
N SER A 237 -18.85 -22.25 -20.22
CA SER A 237 -17.89 -23.22 -19.70
C SER A 237 -17.17 -22.71 -18.44
N ASP A 238 -16.75 -23.66 -17.59
CA ASP A 238 -16.08 -23.36 -16.32
C ASP A 238 -14.64 -22.85 -16.53
N ASP A 239 -14.01 -23.18 -17.67
CA ASP A 239 -12.66 -22.74 -18.04
C ASP A 239 -12.60 -22.46 -19.56
N SER A 240 -12.13 -21.28 -19.91
CA SER A 240 -12.05 -20.84 -21.32
C SER A 240 -10.93 -19.85 -21.54
N ILE A 241 -10.25 -19.97 -22.68
CA ILE A 241 -9.34 -18.95 -23.17
C ILE A 241 -10.08 -18.07 -24.18
N LEU A 242 -10.13 -16.78 -23.89
CA LEU A 242 -10.84 -15.80 -24.70
C LEU A 242 -9.89 -14.80 -25.35
N GLU A 243 -10.29 -14.37 -26.52
CA GLU A 243 -9.59 -13.31 -27.26
C GLU A 243 -10.30 -11.97 -27.08
N TYR A 244 -9.52 -10.92 -26.94
CA TYR A 244 -10.00 -9.54 -26.99
C TYR A 244 -9.07 -8.68 -27.85
N LYS A 245 -9.65 -7.64 -28.47
CA LYS A 245 -8.89 -6.71 -29.31
C LYS A 245 -8.55 -5.45 -28.52
N LEU A 246 -7.26 -5.10 -28.48
CA LEU A 246 -6.77 -3.88 -27.88
C LEU A 246 -5.68 -3.25 -28.76
N LYS A 247 -5.80 -1.95 -29.06
CA LYS A 247 -4.83 -1.19 -29.89
C LYS A 247 -4.51 -1.84 -31.24
N GLY A 248 -5.47 -2.57 -31.81
CA GLY A 248 -5.29 -3.29 -33.09
C GLY A 248 -4.75 -4.71 -32.97
N GLU A 249 -4.27 -5.11 -31.81
CA GLU A 249 -3.74 -6.46 -31.53
C GLU A 249 -4.80 -7.36 -30.93
N ILE A 250 -4.71 -8.66 -31.21
CA ILE A 250 -5.51 -9.72 -30.56
C ILE A 250 -4.70 -10.24 -29.39
N LYS A 251 -5.29 -10.16 -28.21
CA LYS A 251 -4.72 -10.62 -26.93
C LYS A 251 -5.62 -11.66 -26.31
N LYS A 252 -5.08 -12.46 -25.38
CA LYS A 252 -5.80 -13.56 -24.73
C LYS A 252 -5.82 -13.41 -23.24
N VAL A 253 -6.87 -13.92 -22.61
CA VAL A 253 -6.97 -14.16 -21.17
C VAL A 253 -7.70 -15.47 -20.93
N ARG A 254 -7.43 -16.11 -19.79
CA ARG A 254 -8.18 -17.27 -19.31
C ARG A 254 -9.28 -16.80 -18.37
N VAL A 255 -10.46 -17.34 -18.52
CA VAL A 255 -11.62 -17.07 -17.69
C VAL A 255 -12.00 -18.35 -16.96
N LEU A 256 -12.13 -18.26 -15.65
CA LEU A 256 -12.52 -19.37 -14.78
C LEU A 256 -13.85 -19.02 -14.12
N ARG A 257 -14.78 -19.99 -14.10
CA ARG A 257 -16.03 -19.91 -13.34
C ARG A 257 -15.97 -20.91 -12.21
N ILE A 258 -15.99 -20.42 -10.98
CA ILE A 258 -15.86 -21.23 -9.78
C ILE A 258 -17.19 -21.19 -9.03
N LYS A 259 -17.85 -22.34 -8.94
CA LYS A 259 -19.07 -22.48 -8.18
C LYS A 259 -18.73 -22.56 -6.69
N LEU A 260 -19.03 -21.50 -5.94
CA LEU A 260 -18.78 -21.41 -4.49
C LEU A 260 -19.93 -22.03 -3.67
N SER A 261 -21.17 -21.94 -4.18
CA SER A 261 -22.36 -22.57 -3.62
C SER A 261 -23.38 -22.80 -4.73
N GLU A 262 -24.57 -23.33 -4.40
CA GLU A 262 -25.63 -23.55 -5.39
C GLU A 262 -26.00 -22.26 -6.14
N ASP A 263 -26.02 -21.12 -5.45
CA ASP A 263 -26.47 -19.85 -5.98
C ASP A 263 -25.33 -18.85 -6.28
N VAL A 264 -24.07 -19.18 -5.94
CA VAL A 264 -22.94 -18.24 -6.05
C VAL A 264 -21.86 -18.81 -6.95
N THR A 265 -21.68 -18.18 -8.10
CA THR A 265 -20.56 -18.44 -9.00
C THR A 265 -19.64 -17.22 -9.04
N GLU A 266 -18.37 -17.44 -8.73
CA GLU A 266 -17.33 -16.41 -8.89
C GLU A 266 -16.70 -16.53 -10.28
N VAL A 267 -16.50 -15.40 -10.95
CA VAL A 267 -15.86 -15.35 -12.26
C VAL A 267 -14.50 -14.65 -12.11
N LEU A 268 -13.46 -15.34 -12.55
CA LEU A 268 -12.08 -14.87 -12.48
C LEU A 268 -11.51 -14.73 -13.90
N VAL A 269 -10.68 -13.71 -14.09
CA VAL A 269 -9.88 -13.51 -15.30
C VAL A 269 -8.41 -13.51 -14.93
N THR A 270 -7.59 -14.23 -15.70
CA THR A 270 -6.16 -14.39 -15.45
C THR A 270 -5.36 -14.53 -16.74
N ASN A 271 -4.06 -14.26 -16.68
CA ASN A 271 -3.07 -14.61 -17.72
C ASN A 271 -2.26 -15.87 -17.34
N ILE A 272 -2.72 -16.65 -16.36
CA ILE A 272 -2.10 -17.92 -15.97
C ILE A 272 -2.77 -19.03 -16.79
N TYR A 273 -2.01 -19.60 -17.71
CA TYR A 273 -2.50 -20.65 -18.63
C TYR A 273 -2.10 -22.07 -18.18
N ASP A 274 -1.21 -22.19 -17.19
CA ASP A 274 -0.80 -23.49 -16.65
C ASP A 274 -1.86 -24.00 -15.69
N GLU A 275 -2.50 -25.12 -16.05
CA GLU A 275 -3.55 -25.79 -15.25
C GLU A 275 -3.04 -26.31 -13.89
N LYS A 276 -1.72 -26.48 -13.74
CA LYS A 276 -1.13 -26.90 -12.46
C LYS A 276 -1.07 -25.79 -11.42
N ILE A 277 -1.28 -24.55 -11.83
CA ILE A 277 -1.22 -23.36 -10.96
C ILE A 277 -2.62 -22.91 -10.53
N THR A 278 -3.67 -23.49 -11.09
CA THR A 278 -5.08 -23.13 -10.80
C THR A 278 -5.81 -24.21 -10.04
#